data_d8ebe594d73ee4e108b5a3fde1cdaa39
#
_entry.id   d8ebe594d73ee4e108b5a3fde1cdaa39
#
_cell.length_a   1.000
_cell.length_b   1.000
_cell.length_c   1.000
_cell.angle_alpha   90.00
_cell.angle_beta   90.00
_cell.angle_gamma   90.00
#
_symmetry.space_group_name_H-M   'P 1'
#
loop_
_entity.id
_entity.type
_entity.pdbx_description
1 polymer ?
#
loop_
_entity_poly.entity_id
_entity_poly.type
_entity_poly.pdbx_seq_one_letter_code
_entity_poly.pdbx_strand_id
1 'polypeptide(L)'
;LPDNNFAIPQFKNSLNMKDSTQKVLMMLLFAIVPCLVHSQSTEPDTLAWKRKFNFAINFNQASFSSNWKAGGVNSLGFNSLFNYKANYKEGRNSWDNDMDLAFGFVNNSGQGYRKTIDRIFLDTKYGYELNKNWGLFSSLNFLSQFSKGYKYNDDDTKVLISDFLAPAFVTSAWGLEYHPVEYFKVRISPFAPRLTIVQDPRRFTKSVGPEPYGVDSTETTRFEWLAFQLQAEFDKEIMKNINLKLRYLMFANYETIEPKTIDHRLDLDLIAKVNKYINVGLGGILLYDFDQDSGAQLSQVFSFGFLYTFQNYEDAKK
;
A
#
# COMPACT_ATOMS: atom_id res chain seq x y z
N LEU A 1 14.08 -37.94 -48.15
CA LEU A 1 14.50 -37.06 -47.04
C LEU A 1 13.45 -35.97 -46.91
N PRO A 2 12.68 -35.84 -45.78
CA PRO A 2 11.74 -34.76 -45.58
C PRO A 2 12.42 -33.61 -44.87
N ASP A 3 12.20 -32.40 -45.40
CA ASP A 3 12.68 -31.13 -44.86
C ASP A 3 11.97 -30.77 -43.53
N ASN A 4 12.75 -30.67 -42.48
CA ASN A 4 12.31 -30.14 -41.17
C ASN A 4 12.36 -28.61 -41.20
N ASN A 5 11.28 -27.96 -41.54
CA ASN A 5 11.09 -26.53 -41.29
C ASN A 5 10.55 -26.34 -39.85
N PHE A 6 11.43 -26.06 -38.89
CA PHE A 6 11.07 -25.53 -37.60
C PHE A 6 10.65 -24.06 -37.76
N ALA A 7 9.35 -23.82 -37.80
CA ALA A 7 8.79 -22.46 -37.73
C ALA A 7 8.81 -22.00 -36.28
N ILE A 8 9.68 -21.03 -35.96
CA ILE A 8 9.66 -20.28 -34.69
C ILE A 8 8.41 -19.40 -34.70
N PRO A 9 7.50 -19.51 -33.72
CA PRO A 9 6.35 -18.63 -33.67
C PRO A 9 6.84 -17.21 -33.37
N GLN A 10 6.59 -16.30 -34.29
CA GLN A 10 6.82 -14.88 -34.12
C GLN A 10 5.84 -14.36 -33.06
N PHE A 11 6.34 -14.01 -31.86
CA PHE A 11 5.62 -13.23 -30.87
C PHE A 11 5.45 -11.79 -31.36
N LYS A 12 4.43 -11.58 -32.24
CA LYS A 12 3.89 -10.24 -32.50
C LYS A 12 2.79 -9.96 -31.49
N ASN A 13 3.13 -9.66 -30.25
CA ASN A 13 2.21 -8.99 -29.35
C ASN A 13 2.63 -7.52 -29.25
N SER A 14 2.03 -6.70 -30.13
CA SER A 14 1.99 -5.25 -29.94
C SER A 14 1.29 -4.95 -28.62
N LEU A 15 2.03 -4.48 -27.63
CA LEU A 15 1.51 -3.79 -26.45
C LEU A 15 0.80 -2.52 -26.92
N ASN A 16 -0.47 -2.66 -27.27
CA ASN A 16 -1.33 -1.53 -27.64
C ASN A 16 -1.74 -0.81 -26.35
N MET A 17 -0.83 0.02 -25.83
CA MET A 17 -1.11 0.89 -24.69
C MET A 17 -2.00 2.05 -25.14
N LYS A 18 -3.32 1.82 -25.16
CA LYS A 18 -4.33 2.81 -25.51
C LYS A 18 -4.68 3.77 -24.37
N ASP A 19 -4.10 3.61 -23.18
CA ASP A 19 -4.41 4.44 -22.03
C ASP A 19 -3.29 5.46 -21.78
N SER A 20 -3.56 6.71 -22.10
CA SER A 20 -2.64 7.84 -21.87
C SER A 20 -2.25 7.98 -20.40
N THR A 21 -3.11 7.56 -19.49
CA THR A 21 -2.90 7.59 -18.03
C THR A 21 -1.81 6.62 -17.58
N GLN A 22 -1.73 5.43 -18.19
CA GLN A 22 -0.65 4.46 -17.87
C GLN A 22 0.72 4.94 -18.39
N LYS A 23 0.74 5.64 -19.53
CA LYS A 23 1.98 6.24 -20.06
C LYS A 23 2.50 7.37 -19.19
N VAL A 24 1.61 8.21 -18.66
CA VAL A 24 1.96 9.29 -17.74
C VAL A 24 2.47 8.73 -16.39
N LEU A 25 1.85 7.67 -15.88
CA LEU A 25 2.29 7.01 -14.64
C LEU A 25 3.66 6.35 -14.80
N MET A 26 3.92 5.71 -15.96
CA MET A 26 5.20 5.11 -16.28
C MET A 26 6.30 6.17 -16.48
N MET A 27 5.97 7.33 -17.09
CA MET A 27 6.89 8.48 -17.19
C MET A 27 7.17 9.13 -15.83
N LEU A 28 6.20 9.23 -14.95
CA LEU A 28 6.39 9.73 -13.57
C LEU A 28 7.27 8.79 -12.75
N LEU A 29 7.11 7.48 -12.87
CA LEU A 29 8.00 6.48 -12.24
C LEU A 29 9.45 6.59 -12.76
N PHE A 30 9.65 6.81 -14.05
CA PHE A 30 10.98 7.02 -14.65
C PHE A 30 11.60 8.38 -14.31
N ALA A 31 10.79 9.42 -14.08
CA ALA A 31 11.29 10.75 -13.71
C ALA A 31 11.75 10.83 -12.24
N ILE A 32 11.28 9.94 -11.36
CA ILE A 32 11.68 9.88 -9.94
C ILE A 32 13.05 9.19 -9.77
N VAL A 33 13.43 8.28 -10.67
CA VAL A 33 14.67 7.49 -10.58
C VAL A 33 15.94 8.36 -10.64
N PRO A 34 16.07 9.41 -11.48
CA PRO A 34 17.29 10.22 -11.51
C PRO A 34 17.52 11.08 -10.25
N CYS A 35 16.46 11.45 -9.52
CA CYS A 35 16.59 12.25 -8.30
C CYS A 35 17.18 11.45 -7.12
N LEU A 36 17.21 10.12 -7.20
CA LEU A 36 17.71 9.25 -6.13
C LEU A 36 19.23 8.97 -6.22
N VAL A 37 19.89 9.32 -7.33
CA VAL A 37 21.29 8.87 -7.61
C VAL A 37 22.36 9.88 -7.18
N HIS A 38 22.01 11.10 -6.74
CA HIS A 38 23.00 12.11 -6.38
C HIS A 38 23.00 12.39 -4.87
N SER A 39 23.52 11.48 -4.06
CA SER A 39 24.08 11.82 -2.75
C SER A 39 24.92 10.68 -2.18
N GLN A 40 26.14 10.56 -2.62
CA GLN A 40 27.19 9.90 -1.83
C GLN A 40 27.96 11.02 -1.12
N SER A 41 27.55 11.35 0.09
CA SER A 41 28.37 12.11 1.03
C SER A 41 28.63 11.23 2.26
N THR A 42 29.90 11.02 2.54
CA THR A 42 30.46 10.10 3.54
C THR A 42 30.64 10.78 4.90
N GLU A 43 29.58 11.37 5.47
CA GLU A 43 29.63 11.83 6.87
C GLU A 43 28.31 11.47 7.57
N PRO A 44 28.28 10.50 8.53
CA PRO A 44 27.02 9.91 9.01
C PRO A 44 26.19 10.76 9.96
N ASP A 45 26.74 11.78 10.63
CA ASP A 45 26.07 12.43 11.76
C ASP A 45 25.53 13.84 11.52
N THR A 46 25.70 14.42 10.33
CA THR A 46 25.28 15.80 10.02
C THR A 46 24.17 15.89 8.97
N LEU A 47 23.62 14.77 8.52
CA LEU A 47 22.58 14.78 7.49
C LEU A 47 21.23 15.20 8.08
N ALA A 48 20.75 16.39 7.71
CA ALA A 48 19.43 16.88 8.05
C ALA A 48 18.31 15.93 7.56
N TRP A 49 18.56 15.17 6.50
CA TRP A 49 17.62 14.19 5.93
C TRP A 49 18.12 12.77 6.09
N LYS A 50 17.39 11.93 6.86
CA LYS A 50 17.55 10.48 6.94
C LYS A 50 16.64 9.82 5.92
N ARG A 51 17.21 9.09 4.96
CA ARG A 51 16.48 8.45 3.87
C ARG A 51 16.68 6.95 3.91
N LYS A 52 15.61 6.21 3.72
CA LYS A 52 15.62 4.75 3.64
C LYS A 52 14.64 4.30 2.58
N PHE A 53 15.06 3.39 1.70
CA PHE A 53 14.11 2.68 0.87
C PHE A 53 14.30 1.17 0.96
N ASN A 54 13.20 0.46 0.87
CA ASN A 54 13.15 -0.98 0.79
C ASN A 54 12.42 -1.35 -0.49
N PHE A 55 12.98 -2.28 -1.24
CA PHE A 55 12.36 -2.83 -2.43
C PHE A 55 12.39 -4.35 -2.32
N ALA A 56 11.21 -4.99 -2.41
CA ALA A 56 11.08 -6.42 -2.38
C ALA A 56 10.35 -6.93 -3.61
N ILE A 57 10.82 -8.05 -4.15
CA ILE A 57 10.17 -8.83 -5.19
C ILE A 57 9.99 -10.24 -4.66
N ASN A 58 8.76 -10.69 -4.64
CA ASN A 58 8.38 -12.01 -4.16
C ASN A 58 7.70 -12.81 -5.27
N PHE A 59 8.00 -14.11 -5.33
CA PHE A 59 7.43 -15.05 -6.27
C PHE A 59 6.83 -16.21 -5.51
N ASN A 60 5.75 -16.76 -6.03
CA ASN A 60 5.19 -18.03 -5.60
C ASN A 60 4.80 -18.84 -6.83
N GLN A 61 5.04 -20.13 -6.81
CA GLN A 61 4.73 -21.02 -7.91
C GLN A 61 4.20 -22.34 -7.37
N ALA A 62 3.15 -22.86 -8.00
CA ALA A 62 2.73 -24.25 -7.89
C ALA A 62 2.69 -24.87 -9.29
N SER A 63 3.26 -26.06 -9.45
CA SER A 63 3.32 -26.75 -10.73
C SER A 63 3.03 -28.23 -10.54
N PHE A 64 2.13 -28.78 -11.33
CA PHE A 64 1.68 -30.17 -11.28
C PHE A 64 1.87 -30.81 -12.65
N SER A 65 2.37 -32.02 -12.68
CA SER A 65 2.45 -32.81 -13.90
C SER A 65 1.05 -33.25 -14.36
N SER A 66 0.87 -33.52 -15.66
CA SER A 66 -0.42 -33.93 -16.23
C SER A 66 -0.99 -35.24 -15.64
N ASN A 67 -0.13 -36.09 -15.07
CA ASN A 67 -0.50 -37.34 -14.43
C ASN A 67 -0.66 -37.26 -12.90
N TRP A 68 -0.56 -36.06 -12.30
CA TRP A 68 -0.79 -35.84 -10.86
C TRP A 68 -2.25 -36.09 -10.50
N LYS A 69 -2.50 -37.06 -9.58
CA LYS A 69 -3.86 -37.53 -9.24
C LYS A 69 -4.48 -36.85 -8.02
N ALA A 70 -3.67 -36.17 -7.17
CA ALA A 70 -4.16 -35.54 -5.96
C ALA A 70 -4.85 -34.17 -6.18
N GLY A 71 -5.00 -33.74 -7.44
CA GLY A 71 -5.56 -32.42 -7.78
C GLY A 71 -4.55 -31.30 -7.64
N GLY A 72 -4.93 -30.10 -8.04
CA GLY A 72 -4.11 -28.86 -7.99
C GLY A 72 -4.23 -28.07 -9.27
N VAL A 73 -3.90 -26.77 -9.19
CA VAL A 73 -3.90 -25.83 -10.32
C VAL A 73 -2.52 -25.20 -10.43
N ASN A 74 -1.92 -25.28 -11.60
CA ASN A 74 -0.67 -24.57 -11.89
C ASN A 74 -0.88 -23.08 -11.67
N SER A 75 -0.03 -22.46 -10.87
CA SER A 75 -0.12 -21.05 -10.54
C SER A 75 1.25 -20.38 -10.51
N LEU A 76 1.28 -19.11 -10.90
CA LEU A 76 2.45 -18.24 -10.78
C LEU A 76 2.00 -16.92 -10.18
N GLY A 77 2.54 -16.57 -9.02
CA GLY A 77 2.29 -15.30 -8.36
C GLY A 77 3.52 -14.42 -8.31
N PHE A 78 3.29 -13.13 -8.30
CA PHE A 78 4.30 -12.08 -8.22
C PHE A 78 3.80 -10.95 -7.34
N ASN A 79 4.67 -10.47 -6.42
CA ASN A 79 4.42 -9.27 -5.62
C ASN A 79 5.64 -8.35 -5.67
N SER A 80 5.41 -7.07 -5.85
CA SER A 80 6.41 -6.01 -5.73
C SER A 80 6.01 -5.06 -4.62
N LEU A 81 6.92 -4.81 -3.68
CA LEU A 81 6.73 -3.89 -2.56
C LEU A 81 7.82 -2.82 -2.62
N PHE A 82 7.44 -1.57 -2.49
CA PHE A 82 8.35 -0.45 -2.42
C PHE A 82 7.95 0.44 -1.25
N ASN A 83 8.88 0.66 -0.33
CA ASN A 83 8.71 1.58 0.78
C ASN A 83 9.87 2.59 0.78
N TYR A 84 9.55 3.87 0.82
CA TYR A 84 10.51 4.97 0.92
C TYR A 84 10.15 5.87 2.09
N LYS A 85 11.14 6.12 2.95
CA LYS A 85 11.04 7.06 4.07
C LYS A 85 12.08 8.15 3.91
N ALA A 86 11.68 9.40 4.15
CA ALA A 86 12.57 10.54 4.21
C ALA A 86 12.19 11.41 5.40
N ASN A 87 13.04 11.43 6.41
CA ASN A 87 12.80 12.10 7.68
C ASN A 87 13.83 13.22 7.85
N TYR A 88 13.32 14.43 8.06
CA TYR A 88 14.10 15.61 8.40
C TYR A 88 13.88 15.96 9.86
N LYS A 89 14.92 16.34 10.56
CA LYS A 89 14.81 16.87 11.92
C LYS A 89 15.81 17.98 12.15
N GLU A 90 15.33 19.13 12.61
CA GLU A 90 16.14 20.27 13.00
C GLU A 90 15.52 20.94 14.24
N GLY A 91 16.25 20.92 15.35
CA GLY A 91 15.76 21.42 16.62
C GLY A 91 14.45 20.75 17.04
N ARG A 92 13.37 21.52 17.17
CA ARG A 92 12.03 21.02 17.51
C ARG A 92 11.17 20.68 16.29
N ASN A 93 11.65 20.96 15.07
CA ASN A 93 10.90 20.75 13.85
C ASN A 93 11.26 19.39 13.25
N SER A 94 10.25 18.70 12.72
CA SER A 94 10.43 17.48 11.94
C SER A 94 9.56 17.50 10.69
N TRP A 95 10.05 16.84 9.63
CA TRP A 95 9.27 16.60 8.44
C TRP A 95 9.49 15.14 8.02
N ASP A 96 8.44 14.35 8.14
CA ASP A 96 8.46 12.93 7.84
C ASP A 96 7.66 12.67 6.57
N ASN A 97 8.23 11.91 5.64
CA ASN A 97 7.56 11.45 4.43
C ASN A 97 7.65 9.94 4.37
N ASP A 98 6.52 9.29 4.11
CA ASP A 98 6.41 7.83 3.91
C ASP A 98 5.68 7.56 2.60
N MET A 99 6.28 6.75 1.74
CA MET A 99 5.68 6.24 0.51
C MET A 99 5.68 4.72 0.59
N ASP A 100 4.50 4.12 0.43
CA ASP A 100 4.32 2.68 0.52
C ASP A 100 3.50 2.22 -0.70
N LEU A 101 4.18 1.56 -1.65
CA LEU A 101 3.60 1.07 -2.89
C LEU A 101 3.65 -0.44 -2.88
N ALA A 102 2.52 -1.07 -3.19
CA ALA A 102 2.42 -2.51 -3.30
C ALA A 102 1.60 -2.89 -4.54
N PHE A 103 2.12 -3.82 -5.32
CA PHE A 103 1.40 -4.37 -6.47
C PHE A 103 1.71 -5.85 -6.64
N GLY A 104 0.69 -6.66 -6.83
CA GLY A 104 0.87 -8.08 -7.04
C GLY A 104 -0.32 -8.73 -7.76
N PHE A 105 -0.01 -9.86 -8.36
CA PHE A 105 -1.00 -10.69 -9.04
C PHE A 105 -0.64 -12.17 -8.92
N VAL A 106 -1.63 -13.01 -9.14
CA VAL A 106 -1.49 -14.45 -9.34
C VAL A 106 -2.15 -14.83 -10.66
N ASN A 107 -1.50 -15.69 -11.41
CA ASN A 107 -2.06 -16.33 -12.60
C ASN A 107 -2.28 -17.81 -12.31
N ASN A 108 -3.53 -18.21 -12.19
CA ASN A 108 -3.92 -19.61 -12.10
C ASN A 108 -4.27 -20.12 -13.49
N SER A 109 -3.79 -21.31 -13.84
CA SER A 109 -4.09 -21.94 -15.13
C SER A 109 -5.60 -22.05 -15.35
N GLY A 110 -6.09 -21.54 -16.48
CA GLY A 110 -7.52 -21.49 -16.81
C GLY A 110 -8.30 -20.30 -16.23
N GLN A 111 -7.76 -19.55 -15.28
CA GLN A 111 -8.46 -18.42 -14.62
C GLN A 111 -7.89 -17.04 -14.95
N GLY A 112 -6.71 -16.99 -15.60
CA GLY A 112 -6.02 -15.75 -15.93
C GLY A 112 -5.44 -15.01 -14.72
N TYR A 113 -5.09 -13.73 -14.92
CA TYR A 113 -4.46 -12.91 -13.90
C TYR A 113 -5.49 -12.35 -12.93
N ARG A 114 -5.26 -12.55 -11.62
CA ARG A 114 -6.05 -12.00 -10.52
C ARG A 114 -5.16 -11.16 -9.62
N LYS A 115 -5.59 -9.96 -9.30
CA LYS A 115 -4.89 -9.03 -8.41
C LYS A 115 -4.88 -9.58 -6.98
N THR A 116 -3.72 -9.57 -6.32
CA THR A 116 -3.55 -10.05 -4.94
C THR A 116 -3.31 -8.93 -3.95
N ILE A 117 -2.54 -7.91 -4.34
CA ILE A 117 -2.30 -6.69 -3.56
C ILE A 117 -2.21 -5.51 -4.52
N ASP A 118 -2.74 -4.36 -4.08
CA ASP A 118 -2.67 -3.13 -4.86
C ASP A 118 -2.87 -1.95 -3.92
N ARG A 119 -1.82 -1.17 -3.69
CA ARG A 119 -1.84 -0.04 -2.75
C ARG A 119 -0.89 1.05 -3.21
N ILE A 120 -1.38 2.27 -3.17
CA ILE A 120 -0.61 3.51 -3.22
C ILE A 120 -0.90 4.22 -1.91
N PHE A 121 0.08 4.36 -1.04
CA PHE A 121 -0.03 5.14 0.19
C PHE A 121 1.11 6.15 0.25
N LEU A 122 0.76 7.42 0.42
CA LEU A 122 1.69 8.52 0.60
C LEU A 122 1.28 9.26 1.87
N ASP A 123 2.23 9.55 2.75
CA ASP A 123 2.01 10.33 3.97
C ASP A 123 3.14 11.36 4.10
N THR A 124 2.78 12.62 4.27
CA THR A 124 3.71 13.69 4.61
C THR A 124 3.25 14.38 5.90
N LYS A 125 4.15 14.50 6.86
CA LYS A 125 3.85 15.04 8.19
C LYS A 125 4.89 16.09 8.59
N TYR A 126 4.43 17.26 8.93
CA TYR A 126 5.22 18.26 9.67
C TYR A 126 4.92 18.12 11.16
N GLY A 127 5.97 18.07 11.98
CA GLY A 127 5.88 17.94 13.44
C GLY A 127 6.63 19.06 14.16
N TYR A 128 6.11 19.45 15.33
CA TYR A 128 6.76 20.38 16.25
C TYR A 128 6.81 19.76 17.65
N GLU A 129 8.00 19.50 18.18
CA GLU A 129 8.19 18.90 19.51
C GLU A 129 7.82 19.88 20.63
N LEU A 130 6.82 19.52 21.43
CA LEU A 130 6.45 20.25 22.66
C LEU A 130 7.37 19.85 23.82
N ASN A 131 7.60 18.54 23.97
CA ASN A 131 8.51 17.94 24.93
C ASN A 131 9.02 16.59 24.43
N LYS A 132 9.75 15.84 25.25
CA LYS A 132 10.37 14.56 24.89
C LYS A 132 9.40 13.52 24.27
N ASN A 133 8.13 13.52 24.67
CA ASN A 133 7.17 12.49 24.30
C ASN A 133 5.98 13.03 23.50
N TRP A 134 5.79 14.35 23.43
CA TRP A 134 4.64 14.97 22.79
C TRP A 134 5.05 16.00 21.75
N GLY A 135 4.37 15.98 20.61
CA GLY A 135 4.49 16.97 19.55
C GLY A 135 3.13 17.38 19.00
N LEU A 136 3.08 18.56 18.40
CA LEU A 136 2.01 18.96 17.49
C LEU A 136 2.35 18.42 16.10
N PHE A 137 1.34 18.10 15.30
CA PHE A 137 1.57 17.75 13.91
C PHE A 137 0.44 18.22 12.98
N SER A 138 0.82 18.37 11.73
CA SER A 138 -0.07 18.48 10.56
C SER A 138 0.39 17.48 9.53
N SER A 139 -0.53 16.68 8.98
CA SER A 139 -0.21 15.71 7.94
C SER A 139 -1.20 15.74 6.79
N LEU A 140 -0.73 15.28 5.64
CA LEU A 140 -1.54 15.02 4.47
C LEU A 140 -1.22 13.61 3.98
N ASN A 141 -2.22 12.75 3.89
CA ASN A 141 -2.05 11.43 3.34
C ASN A 141 -2.95 11.20 2.12
N PHE A 142 -2.49 10.32 1.26
CA PHE A 142 -3.19 9.86 0.06
C PHE A 142 -3.17 8.33 0.05
N LEU A 143 -4.32 7.71 -0.12
CA LEU A 143 -4.48 6.26 -0.24
C LEU A 143 -5.31 5.94 -1.48
N SER A 144 -4.81 5.07 -2.36
CA SER A 144 -5.52 4.56 -3.54
C SER A 144 -4.89 3.25 -4.02
N GLN A 145 -5.24 2.83 -5.23
CA GLN A 145 -4.69 1.67 -5.93
C GLN A 145 -4.31 2.00 -7.37
N PHE A 146 -3.48 1.14 -8.00
CA PHE A 146 -2.97 1.34 -9.36
C PHE A 146 -3.94 0.89 -10.45
N SER A 147 -4.75 -0.17 -10.17
CA SER A 147 -5.44 -0.91 -11.22
C SER A 147 -6.80 -1.42 -10.80
N LYS A 148 -7.55 -1.89 -11.80
CA LYS A 148 -8.88 -2.49 -11.61
C LYS A 148 -8.81 -3.69 -10.68
N GLY A 149 -9.71 -3.72 -9.69
CA GLY A 149 -9.98 -4.84 -8.83
C GLY A 149 -11.34 -5.47 -9.17
N TYR A 150 -11.41 -6.79 -9.12
CA TYR A 150 -12.61 -7.53 -9.46
C TYR A 150 -12.97 -8.51 -8.34
N LYS A 151 -14.25 -8.63 -8.04
CA LYS A 151 -14.82 -9.76 -7.34
C LYS A 151 -15.14 -10.84 -8.37
N TYR A 152 -14.70 -12.05 -8.12
CA TYR A 152 -14.97 -13.23 -8.96
C TYR A 152 -16.07 -14.05 -8.31
N ASN A 153 -17.10 -14.38 -9.08
CA ASN A 153 -18.22 -15.20 -8.64
C ASN A 153 -17.93 -16.68 -8.97
N ASP A 154 -18.72 -17.59 -8.40
CA ASP A 154 -18.58 -19.04 -8.60
C ASP A 154 -18.86 -19.49 -10.04
N ASP A 155 -19.60 -18.70 -10.82
CA ASP A 155 -19.90 -18.92 -12.25
C ASP A 155 -18.82 -18.34 -13.19
N ASP A 156 -17.62 -18.05 -12.69
CA ASP A 156 -16.50 -17.39 -13.41
C ASP A 156 -16.79 -15.98 -13.93
N THR A 157 -17.95 -15.42 -13.63
CA THR A 157 -18.20 -14.01 -13.92
C THR A 157 -17.43 -13.11 -12.95
N LYS A 158 -17.10 -11.89 -13.40
CA LYS A 158 -16.38 -10.93 -12.58
C LYS A 158 -17.08 -9.58 -12.57
N VAL A 159 -17.12 -8.97 -11.40
CA VAL A 159 -17.70 -7.64 -11.19
C VAL A 159 -16.60 -6.68 -10.76
N LEU A 160 -16.54 -5.50 -11.37
CA LEU A 160 -15.57 -4.46 -11.02
C LEU A 160 -15.91 -3.91 -9.65
N ILE A 161 -14.94 -3.94 -8.71
CA ILE A 161 -15.12 -3.41 -7.35
C ILE A 161 -14.21 -2.21 -7.05
N SER A 162 -13.10 -2.03 -7.77
CA SER A 162 -12.19 -0.89 -7.57
C SER A 162 -11.42 -0.56 -8.86
N ASP A 163 -10.90 0.67 -8.93
CA ASP A 163 -10.03 1.12 -10.04
C ASP A 163 -9.08 2.21 -9.51
N PHE A 164 -8.15 2.72 -10.31
CA PHE A 164 -7.36 3.90 -9.97
C PHE A 164 -8.28 5.09 -9.66
N LEU A 165 -8.06 5.76 -8.51
CA LEU A 165 -8.94 6.80 -7.95
C LEU A 165 -10.41 6.38 -7.77
N ALA A 166 -10.64 5.07 -7.53
CA ALA A 166 -11.98 4.55 -7.24
C ALA A 166 -11.90 3.32 -6.30
N PRO A 167 -11.81 3.56 -4.94
CA PRO A 167 -11.73 4.85 -4.28
C PRO A 167 -10.32 5.43 -4.19
N ALA A 168 -10.21 6.74 -3.98
CA ALA A 168 -9.04 7.36 -3.40
C ALA A 168 -9.44 8.24 -2.21
N PHE A 169 -8.60 8.26 -1.18
CA PHE A 169 -8.80 9.06 0.03
C PHE A 169 -7.66 10.05 0.18
N VAL A 170 -7.97 11.32 0.32
CA VAL A 170 -7.03 12.38 0.71
C VAL A 170 -7.46 12.88 2.07
N THR A 171 -6.64 12.69 3.09
CA THR A 171 -6.95 13.11 4.46
C THR A 171 -5.90 14.08 4.96
N SER A 172 -6.31 15.25 5.43
CA SER A 172 -5.45 16.17 6.16
C SER A 172 -5.74 16.04 7.65
N ALA A 173 -4.75 15.68 8.46
CA ALA A 173 -4.94 15.43 9.88
C ALA A 173 -4.07 16.37 10.73
N TRP A 174 -4.68 16.99 11.76
CA TRP A 174 -4.06 18.00 12.60
C TRP A 174 -4.31 17.64 14.06
N GLY A 175 -3.23 17.61 14.87
CA GLY A 175 -3.40 17.21 16.25
C GLY A 175 -2.12 17.03 17.03
N LEU A 176 -2.17 16.08 17.98
CA LEU A 176 -1.10 15.73 18.90
C LEU A 176 -0.52 14.36 18.54
N GLU A 177 0.81 14.26 18.54
CA GLU A 177 1.53 13.01 18.45
C GLU A 177 2.15 12.67 19.81
N TYR A 178 1.88 11.46 20.30
CA TYR A 178 2.51 10.87 21.47
C TYR A 178 3.49 9.79 21.03
N HIS A 179 4.78 9.93 21.35
CA HIS A 179 5.85 9.01 20.99
C HIS A 179 6.76 8.72 22.20
N PRO A 180 6.31 7.85 23.12
CA PRO A 180 7.07 7.54 24.34
C PRO A 180 8.39 6.83 24.06
N VAL A 181 8.48 6.13 22.94
CA VAL A 181 9.64 5.36 22.47
C VAL A 181 9.74 5.43 20.95
N GLU A 182 10.92 5.19 20.38
CA GLU A 182 11.19 5.32 18.93
C GLU A 182 10.35 4.37 18.05
N TYR A 183 9.95 3.22 18.60
CA TYR A 183 9.22 2.19 17.85
C TYR A 183 7.70 2.24 18.01
N PHE A 184 7.17 3.20 18.81
CA PHE A 184 5.73 3.35 19.04
C PHE A 184 5.32 4.81 19.06
N LYS A 185 4.31 5.14 18.26
CA LYS A 185 3.71 6.49 18.22
C LYS A 185 2.20 6.42 18.02
N VAL A 186 1.51 7.39 18.59
CA VAL A 186 0.06 7.59 18.44
C VAL A 186 -0.19 9.03 18.01
N ARG A 187 -0.93 9.22 16.94
CA ARG A 187 -1.43 10.52 16.46
C ARG A 187 -2.91 10.62 16.77
N ILE A 188 -3.29 11.67 17.46
CA ILE A 188 -4.66 11.98 17.83
C ILE A 188 -5.04 13.26 17.11
N SER A 189 -5.97 13.18 16.16
CA SER A 189 -6.36 14.27 15.29
C SER A 189 -7.83 14.61 15.49
N PRO A 190 -8.15 15.61 16.34
CA PRO A 190 -9.53 16.07 16.51
C PRO A 190 -10.11 16.72 15.25
N PHE A 191 -9.26 17.12 14.32
CA PHE A 191 -9.64 17.68 13.02
C PHE A 191 -8.90 16.95 11.91
N ALA A 192 -9.63 16.16 11.13
CA ALA A 192 -9.10 15.31 10.07
C ALA A 192 -10.01 15.30 8.82
N PRO A 193 -10.16 16.46 8.13
CA PRO A 193 -10.98 16.50 6.91
C PRO A 193 -10.50 15.50 5.87
N ARG A 194 -11.45 14.78 5.26
CA ARG A 194 -11.23 13.78 4.24
C ARG A 194 -11.96 14.10 2.96
N LEU A 195 -11.28 13.98 1.83
CA LEU A 195 -11.84 13.95 0.50
C LEU A 195 -11.81 12.52 -0.02
N THR A 196 -12.98 11.93 -0.26
CA THR A 196 -13.14 10.66 -0.96
C THR A 196 -13.37 10.93 -2.43
N ILE A 197 -12.63 10.26 -3.31
CA ILE A 197 -12.73 10.38 -4.77
C ILE A 197 -13.11 9.02 -5.33
N VAL A 198 -14.15 8.98 -6.15
CA VAL A 198 -14.55 7.80 -6.91
C VAL A 198 -14.72 8.19 -8.37
N GLN A 199 -13.74 7.88 -9.19
CA GLN A 199 -13.83 8.15 -10.62
C GLN A 199 -14.90 7.28 -11.26
N ASP A 200 -15.96 7.89 -11.83
CA ASP A 200 -17.13 7.25 -12.43
C ASP A 200 -17.83 6.24 -11.50
N PRO A 201 -18.52 6.71 -10.42
CA PRO A 201 -19.11 5.85 -9.40
C PRO A 201 -20.21 4.93 -9.92
N ARG A 202 -20.87 5.29 -11.03
CA ARG A 202 -21.92 4.46 -11.67
C ARG A 202 -21.42 3.06 -12.05
N ARG A 203 -20.11 2.89 -12.28
CA ARG A 203 -19.49 1.59 -12.59
C ARG A 203 -19.52 0.63 -11.40
N PHE A 204 -19.67 1.15 -10.18
CA PHE A 204 -19.58 0.39 -8.93
C PHE A 204 -20.94 0.21 -8.23
N THR A 205 -22.02 0.83 -8.71
CA THR A 205 -23.34 0.76 -8.06
C THR A 205 -23.91 -0.65 -7.95
N LYS A 206 -23.54 -1.55 -8.86
CA LYS A 206 -23.97 -2.96 -8.85
C LYS A 206 -23.11 -3.85 -7.93
N SER A 207 -21.91 -3.43 -7.60
CA SER A 207 -20.91 -4.25 -6.89
C SER A 207 -20.64 -3.80 -5.48
N VAL A 208 -20.69 -2.49 -5.23
CA VAL A 208 -20.39 -1.88 -3.93
C VAL A 208 -21.67 -1.35 -3.29
N GLY A 209 -22.56 -0.71 -4.06
CA GLY A 209 -23.82 -0.17 -3.56
C GLY A 209 -24.25 1.10 -4.28
N PRO A 210 -25.43 1.65 -3.95
CA PRO A 210 -25.99 2.84 -4.60
C PRO A 210 -25.09 4.08 -4.44
N GLU A 211 -24.39 4.17 -3.34
CA GLU A 211 -23.37 5.19 -3.01
C GLU A 211 -22.01 4.52 -2.82
N PRO A 212 -21.30 4.19 -3.93
CA PRO A 212 -20.04 3.47 -3.82
C PRO A 212 -19.01 4.25 -3.01
N TYR A 213 -18.49 3.63 -1.93
CA TYR A 213 -17.52 4.26 -1.03
C TYR A 213 -18.04 5.55 -0.38
N GLY A 214 -19.36 5.66 -0.16
CA GLY A 214 -20.02 6.82 0.38
C GLY A 214 -20.16 8.02 -0.56
N VAL A 215 -19.85 7.87 -1.85
CA VAL A 215 -19.98 8.91 -2.87
C VAL A 215 -21.28 8.70 -3.66
N ASP A 216 -22.11 9.75 -3.75
CA ASP A 216 -23.32 9.71 -4.58
C ASP A 216 -22.98 9.31 -6.03
N SER A 217 -23.81 8.47 -6.64
CA SER A 217 -23.57 7.96 -7.99
C SER A 217 -23.57 9.03 -9.09
N THR A 218 -24.07 10.23 -8.81
CA THR A 218 -24.07 11.40 -9.70
C THR A 218 -22.88 12.33 -9.50
N GLU A 219 -22.14 12.16 -8.40
CA GLU A 219 -20.96 12.94 -8.05
C GLU A 219 -19.69 12.07 -8.16
N THR A 220 -18.52 12.69 -8.15
CA THR A 220 -17.23 11.98 -8.19
C THR A 220 -16.44 12.12 -6.90
N THR A 221 -16.94 12.94 -5.98
CA THR A 221 -16.24 13.25 -4.72
C THR A 221 -17.23 13.42 -3.58
N ARG A 222 -16.79 13.04 -2.38
CA ARG A 222 -17.44 13.38 -1.11
C ARG A 222 -16.42 14.04 -0.20
N PHE A 223 -16.82 15.14 0.44
CA PHE A 223 -15.96 15.85 1.37
C PHE A 223 -16.53 15.76 2.79
N GLU A 224 -15.71 15.30 3.73
CA GLU A 224 -16.04 15.15 5.15
C GLU A 224 -15.18 16.14 5.93
N TRP A 225 -15.78 17.31 6.28
CA TRP A 225 -15.06 18.42 6.92
C TRP A 225 -14.71 18.16 8.38
N LEU A 226 -15.67 17.65 9.13
CA LEU A 226 -15.58 17.48 10.57
C LEU A 226 -15.39 16.01 10.92
N ALA A 227 -14.15 15.59 11.02
CA ALA A 227 -13.81 14.22 11.33
C ALA A 227 -12.69 14.12 12.34
N PHE A 228 -12.70 13.00 13.06
CA PHE A 228 -11.66 12.57 14.00
C PHE A 228 -10.84 11.46 13.35
N GLN A 229 -9.52 11.50 13.56
CA GLN A 229 -8.64 10.39 13.19
C GLN A 229 -7.72 10.03 14.36
N LEU A 230 -7.58 8.73 14.62
CA LEU A 230 -6.56 8.18 15.48
C LEU A 230 -5.69 7.23 14.66
N GLN A 231 -4.37 7.41 14.71
CA GLN A 231 -3.42 6.52 14.05
C GLN A 231 -2.38 6.06 15.08
N ALA A 232 -2.23 4.76 15.25
CA ALA A 232 -1.19 4.16 16.07
C ALA A 232 -0.23 3.37 15.19
N GLU A 233 1.07 3.53 15.41
CA GLU A 233 2.11 2.82 14.69
C GLU A 233 3.07 2.14 15.66
N PHE A 234 3.41 0.90 15.34
CA PHE A 234 4.44 0.12 16.00
C PHE A 234 5.37 -0.46 14.93
N ASP A 235 6.68 -0.20 15.03
CA ASP A 235 7.67 -0.70 14.06
C ASP A 235 8.94 -1.08 14.85
N LYS A 236 9.11 -2.38 15.11
CA LYS A 236 10.19 -2.89 15.94
C LYS A 236 10.73 -4.24 15.45
N GLU A 237 12.03 -4.39 15.55
CA GLU A 237 12.67 -5.71 15.51
C GLU A 237 12.34 -6.44 16.83
N ILE A 238 11.36 -7.34 16.79
CA ILE A 238 10.85 -8.08 17.96
C ILE A 238 11.75 -9.26 18.34
N MET A 239 12.48 -9.79 17.37
CA MET A 239 13.50 -10.85 17.52
C MET A 239 14.60 -10.59 16.50
N LYS A 240 15.77 -11.20 16.68
CA LYS A 240 16.88 -11.09 15.72
C LYS A 240 16.41 -11.43 14.32
N ASN A 241 16.54 -10.48 13.38
CA ASN A 241 16.11 -10.57 11.99
C ASN A 241 14.59 -10.65 11.78
N ILE A 242 13.75 -10.44 12.81
CA ILE A 242 12.30 -10.43 12.66
C ILE A 242 11.76 -9.06 13.04
N ASN A 243 11.23 -8.36 12.07
CA ASN A 243 10.60 -7.05 12.24
C ASN A 243 9.08 -7.18 12.19
N LEU A 244 8.39 -6.56 13.16
CA LEU A 244 6.95 -6.41 13.18
C LEU A 244 6.60 -4.93 13.01
N LYS A 245 5.81 -4.62 11.97
CA LYS A 245 5.20 -3.32 11.76
C LYS A 245 3.70 -3.46 11.85
N LEU A 246 3.09 -2.65 12.69
CA LEU A 246 1.63 -2.52 12.82
C LEU A 246 1.26 -1.06 12.59
N ARG A 247 0.18 -0.84 11.84
CA ARG A 247 -0.45 0.47 11.70
C ARG A 247 -1.95 0.31 11.89
N TYR A 248 -2.46 0.95 12.92
CA TYR A 248 -3.90 1.04 13.16
C TYR A 248 -4.38 2.44 12.82
N LEU A 249 -5.47 2.53 12.06
CA LEU A 249 -6.15 3.77 11.70
C LEU A 249 -7.61 3.65 12.10
N MET A 250 -8.12 4.63 12.82
CA MET A 250 -9.54 4.82 13.09
C MET A 250 -9.95 6.18 12.53
N PHE A 251 -11.06 6.23 11.82
CA PHE A 251 -11.64 7.46 11.29
C PHE A 251 -13.11 7.53 11.66
N ALA A 252 -13.56 8.70 12.08
CA ALA A 252 -14.95 8.94 12.46
C ALA A 252 -15.39 10.33 12.00
N ASN A 253 -16.41 10.37 11.16
CA ASN A 253 -17.06 11.62 10.77
C ASN A 253 -18.01 12.04 11.89
N TYR A 254 -17.86 13.26 12.43
CA TYR A 254 -18.69 13.77 13.53
C TYR A 254 -20.15 13.97 13.14
N GLU A 255 -20.45 14.20 11.86
CA GLU A 255 -21.81 14.43 11.38
C GLU A 255 -22.64 13.14 11.32
N THR A 256 -21.96 11.99 11.13
CA THR A 256 -22.59 10.67 10.95
C THR A 256 -22.14 9.67 12.00
N ILE A 257 -21.62 10.14 13.14
CA ILE A 257 -20.97 9.28 14.13
C ILE A 257 -21.96 8.31 14.79
N GLU A 258 -21.81 7.05 14.45
CA GLU A 258 -22.44 5.89 15.08
C GLU A 258 -21.38 4.79 15.18
N PRO A 259 -21.50 3.82 16.09
CA PRO A 259 -20.49 2.75 16.19
C PRO A 259 -20.23 2.01 14.87
N LYS A 260 -21.25 1.87 14.01
CA LYS A 260 -21.13 1.19 12.71
C LYS A 260 -20.46 2.05 11.61
N THR A 261 -20.45 3.39 11.76
CA THR A 261 -19.88 4.32 10.77
C THR A 261 -18.44 4.75 11.11
N ILE A 262 -17.86 4.15 12.14
CA ILE A 262 -16.45 4.36 12.47
C ILE A 262 -15.62 3.38 11.65
N ASP A 263 -14.76 3.92 10.80
CA ASP A 263 -13.84 3.11 10.00
C ASP A 263 -12.67 2.63 10.86
N HIS A 264 -12.30 1.37 10.69
CA HIS A 264 -11.16 0.74 11.34
C HIS A 264 -10.28 0.04 10.31
N ARG A 265 -9.00 0.33 10.32
CA ARG A 265 -8.02 -0.36 9.50
C ARG A 265 -6.80 -0.75 10.33
N LEU A 266 -6.43 -2.02 10.27
CA LEU A 266 -5.19 -2.53 10.83
C LEU A 266 -4.36 -3.15 9.73
N ASP A 267 -3.21 -2.56 9.45
CA ASP A 267 -2.18 -3.14 8.58
C ASP A 267 -1.12 -3.83 9.46
N LEU A 268 -0.75 -5.04 9.10
CA LEU A 268 0.28 -5.85 9.75
C LEU A 268 1.31 -6.28 8.71
N ASP A 269 2.59 -6.06 9.00
CA ASP A 269 3.71 -6.58 8.22
C ASP A 269 4.70 -7.26 9.17
N LEU A 270 4.86 -8.57 9.05
CA LEU A 270 5.87 -9.35 9.75
C LEU A 270 6.91 -9.81 8.74
N ILE A 271 8.15 -9.37 8.89
CA ILE A 271 9.24 -9.66 7.96
C ILE A 271 10.36 -10.38 8.70
N ALA A 272 10.68 -11.60 8.29
CA ALA A 272 11.82 -12.38 8.75
C ALA A 272 12.92 -12.39 7.69
N LYS A 273 14.10 -11.83 8.00
CA LYS A 273 15.28 -11.82 7.13
C LYS A 273 16.03 -13.14 7.30
N VAL A 274 16.06 -13.96 6.26
CA VAL A 274 16.85 -15.21 6.23
C VAL A 274 18.34 -14.88 6.05
N ASN A 275 18.62 -13.92 5.17
CA ASN A 275 19.97 -13.36 4.97
C ASN A 275 19.88 -11.91 4.45
N LYS A 276 20.99 -11.36 3.93
CA LYS A 276 21.06 -9.97 3.42
C LYS A 276 20.05 -9.68 2.28
N TYR A 277 19.67 -10.72 1.52
CA TYR A 277 18.86 -10.55 0.31
C TYR A 277 17.53 -11.32 0.35
N ILE A 278 17.42 -12.35 1.18
CA ILE A 278 16.25 -13.24 1.21
C ILE A 278 15.44 -12.95 2.46
N ASN A 279 14.14 -12.79 2.27
CA ASN A 279 13.18 -12.60 3.34
C ASN A 279 11.95 -13.50 3.17
N VAL A 280 11.28 -13.71 4.28
CA VAL A 280 9.93 -14.26 4.36
C VAL A 280 9.04 -13.18 4.97
N GLY A 281 7.88 -12.94 4.39
CA GLY A 281 6.94 -11.92 4.85
C GLY A 281 5.53 -12.48 5.04
N LEU A 282 4.85 -11.96 6.05
CA LEU A 282 3.41 -12.11 6.24
C LEU A 282 2.81 -10.72 6.35
N GLY A 283 2.06 -10.31 5.31
CA GLY A 283 1.27 -9.10 5.31
C GLY A 283 -0.19 -9.41 5.64
N GLY A 284 -0.84 -8.53 6.39
CA GLY A 284 -2.25 -8.63 6.72
C GLY A 284 -2.92 -7.27 6.74
N ILE A 285 -4.18 -7.20 6.29
CA ILE A 285 -5.04 -6.03 6.40
C ILE A 285 -6.36 -6.49 6.96
N LEU A 286 -6.75 -5.91 8.09
CA LEU A 286 -8.12 -6.00 8.60
C LEU A 286 -8.77 -4.63 8.42
N LEU A 287 -9.87 -4.60 7.68
CA LEU A 287 -10.59 -3.38 7.32
C LEU A 287 -12.07 -3.52 7.70
N TYR A 288 -12.60 -2.55 8.41
CA TYR A 288 -14.01 -2.32 8.56
C TYR A 288 -14.33 -0.89 8.13
N ASP A 289 -15.15 -0.75 7.12
CA ASP A 289 -15.61 0.52 6.55
C ASP A 289 -17.02 0.25 5.98
N PHE A 290 -18.02 0.80 6.66
CA PHE A 290 -19.43 0.52 6.35
C PHE A 290 -19.85 1.01 4.95
N ASP A 291 -19.17 2.05 4.44
CA ASP A 291 -19.41 2.59 3.09
C ASP A 291 -18.86 1.65 1.99
N GLN A 292 -17.99 0.69 2.37
CA GLN A 292 -17.45 -0.33 1.45
C GLN A 292 -18.17 -1.68 1.60
N ASP A 293 -18.34 -2.14 2.83
CA ASP A 293 -19.01 -3.40 3.17
C ASP A 293 -19.48 -3.36 4.63
N SER A 294 -20.64 -3.93 4.91
CA SER A 294 -21.20 -4.01 6.26
C SER A 294 -20.44 -4.97 7.20
N GLY A 295 -19.56 -5.81 6.66
CA GLY A 295 -18.75 -6.77 7.38
C GLY A 295 -17.26 -6.41 7.40
N ALA A 296 -16.53 -6.91 8.39
CA ALA A 296 -15.09 -6.79 8.42
C ALA A 296 -14.43 -7.59 7.28
N GLN A 297 -13.48 -6.97 6.59
CA GLN A 297 -12.76 -7.52 5.46
C GLN A 297 -11.35 -7.92 5.90
N LEU A 298 -10.88 -9.11 5.54
CA LEU A 298 -9.54 -9.60 5.83
C LEU A 298 -8.79 -9.90 4.53
N SER A 299 -7.59 -9.37 4.41
CA SER A 299 -6.62 -9.74 3.38
C SER A 299 -5.36 -10.25 4.04
N GLN A 300 -4.83 -11.37 3.57
CA GLN A 300 -3.58 -11.95 4.05
C GLN A 300 -2.71 -12.38 2.88
N VAL A 301 -1.43 -12.04 2.94
CA VAL A 301 -0.44 -12.43 1.93
C VAL A 301 0.80 -12.99 2.62
N PHE A 302 1.14 -14.23 2.32
CA PHE A 302 2.42 -14.83 2.67
C PHE A 302 3.37 -14.71 1.49
N SER A 303 4.61 -14.30 1.73
CA SER A 303 5.57 -14.03 0.67
C SER A 303 6.97 -14.58 1.01
N PHE A 304 7.66 -15.05 -0.03
CA PHE A 304 9.08 -15.40 0.02
C PHE A 304 9.77 -14.77 -1.19
N GLY A 305 10.90 -14.10 -0.97
CA GLY A 305 11.55 -13.42 -2.08
C GLY A 305 12.80 -12.64 -1.72
N PHE A 306 13.14 -11.70 -2.60
CA PHE A 306 14.30 -10.83 -2.48
C PHE A 306 13.91 -9.50 -1.86
N LEU A 307 14.73 -9.02 -0.92
CA LEU A 307 14.63 -7.71 -0.30
C LEU A 307 15.93 -6.95 -0.53
N TYR A 308 15.85 -5.76 -1.08
CA TYR A 308 16.94 -4.81 -1.15
C TYR A 308 16.63 -3.61 -0.25
N THR A 309 17.55 -3.28 0.66
CA THR A 309 17.42 -2.11 1.55
C THR A 309 18.60 -1.18 1.30
N PHE A 310 18.29 0.09 1.11
CA PHE A 310 19.28 1.18 1.09
C PHE A 310 18.89 2.23 2.13
N GLN A 311 19.89 2.71 2.89
CA GLN A 311 19.74 3.84 3.81
C GLN A 311 21.03 4.67 3.82
N ASN A 312 20.89 5.99 4.04
CA ASN A 312 22.00 6.94 4.08
C ASN A 312 22.48 7.25 5.51
N TYR A 313 22.05 6.48 6.50
CA TYR A 313 22.39 6.65 7.91
C TYR A 313 22.62 5.28 8.56
N GLU A 314 23.35 5.26 9.69
CA GLU A 314 23.48 4.06 10.51
C GLU A 314 22.37 4.01 11.57
N ASP A 315 21.79 2.83 11.77
CA ASP A 315 20.87 2.62 12.88
C ASP A 315 21.65 2.74 14.20
N ALA A 316 21.08 3.41 15.21
CA ALA A 316 21.70 3.50 16.53
C ALA A 316 22.02 2.08 17.05
N LYS A 317 23.28 1.84 17.41
CA LYS A 317 23.67 0.55 18.00
C LYS A 317 22.87 0.32 19.27
N LYS A 318 22.12 -0.77 19.29
CA LYS A 318 21.34 -1.23 20.45
C LYS A 318 22.25 -1.79 21.51
#